data_aba774e345402cf898e3918fd47d19c4
#
_entry.id   aba774e345402cf898e3918fd47d19c4
#
_cell.length_a   1.000
_cell.length_b   1.000
_cell.length_c   1.000
_cell.angle_alpha   90.00
_cell.angle_beta   90.00
_cell.angle_gamma   90.00
#
_symmetry.space_group_name_H-M   'P 1'
#
loop_
_entity.id
_entity.type
_entity.pdbx_description
1 polymer ?
#
loop_
_entity_poly.entity_id
_entity_poly.type
_entity_poly.pdbx_seq_one_letter_code
_entity_poly.pdbx_strand_id
1 'polypeptide(L)'
;MYEKDRLYAAFQKLRIDEKLSYSLGEKAAVNPDGITCLKSTDRSAIYKLLVKKKSGTIPLILKVYKSSREKNAVEINIYSKARSVLGGLLPEIYLIEESNHETWIFMEFVSQIRGQLTFHPKHFKYIIPSVAELHSRTFENKKISDGKWRSWLPVYESETMRKGRKKQIKKTAELLDRALKDERTKDIVKPHYRQISHLLEQKGPDFFPELIQNGSAITHGDLHMQNICTHDASGHEPWDIQFIDWESAKYAPVWFDMTVLVEILIGFRKDWSRHAEDIRTFCVKVYAKEMKKRGFHFETPPMTLYKMAYVQRTLEKGLHTQLRRIFDNRGGELLPYHADKVSQWGRELGL
;
A
#
# COMPACT_ATOMS: atom_id res chain seq x y z
N MET A 1 5.97 -3.58 -24.43
CA MET A 1 5.75 -2.12 -24.38
C MET A 1 4.78 -1.78 -25.50
N TYR A 2 3.68 -1.10 -25.22
CA TYR A 2 2.87 -0.54 -26.29
C TYR A 2 3.66 0.58 -26.93
N GLU A 3 3.92 0.46 -28.21
CA GLU A 3 4.32 1.62 -28.99
C GLU A 3 3.17 2.62 -28.97
N LYS A 4 3.49 3.90 -28.87
CA LYS A 4 2.54 5.01 -28.78
C LYS A 4 1.44 4.91 -29.86
N ASP A 5 1.81 4.57 -31.07
CA ASP A 5 0.90 4.44 -32.22
C ASP A 5 -0.09 3.27 -32.03
N ARG A 6 0.37 2.14 -31.48
CA ARG A 6 -0.48 0.99 -31.15
C ARG A 6 -1.52 1.33 -30.08
N LEU A 7 -1.10 2.07 -29.05
CA LEU A 7 -1.99 2.51 -27.97
C LEU A 7 -3.06 3.45 -28.52
N TYR A 8 -2.65 4.41 -29.36
CA TYR A 8 -3.58 5.37 -29.96
C TYR A 8 -4.55 4.69 -30.95
N ALA A 9 -4.09 3.77 -31.76
CA ALA A 9 -4.96 2.96 -32.62
C ALA A 9 -6.01 2.16 -31.80
N ALA A 10 -5.62 1.63 -30.64
CA ALA A 10 -6.54 0.97 -29.73
C ALA A 10 -7.57 1.96 -29.13
N PHE A 11 -7.17 3.21 -28.83
CA PHE A 11 -8.11 4.25 -28.39
C PHE A 11 -9.20 4.51 -29.42
N GLN A 12 -8.83 4.63 -30.70
CA GLN A 12 -9.78 4.83 -31.79
C GLN A 12 -10.77 3.64 -31.88
N LYS A 13 -10.25 2.41 -31.89
CA LYS A 13 -11.08 1.20 -31.95
C LYS A 13 -12.06 1.09 -30.78
N LEU A 14 -11.66 1.48 -29.58
CA LEU A 14 -12.47 1.42 -28.36
C LEU A 14 -13.32 2.67 -28.14
N ARG A 15 -13.25 3.67 -29.02
CA ARG A 15 -13.95 4.95 -28.93
C ARG A 15 -13.68 5.65 -27.62
N ILE A 16 -12.43 5.67 -27.17
CA ILE A 16 -12.03 6.20 -25.86
C ILE A 16 -12.37 7.70 -25.73
N ASP A 17 -12.16 8.48 -26.79
CA ASP A 17 -12.45 9.92 -26.77
C ASP A 17 -13.94 10.20 -26.50
N GLU A 18 -14.84 9.40 -27.06
CA GLU A 18 -16.29 9.55 -26.81
C GLU A 18 -16.65 9.17 -25.38
N LYS A 19 -16.09 8.07 -24.86
CA LYS A 19 -16.30 7.61 -23.50
C LYS A 19 -15.75 8.61 -22.48
N LEU A 20 -14.56 9.14 -22.71
CA LEU A 20 -13.98 10.19 -21.88
C LEU A 20 -14.81 11.49 -21.95
N SER A 21 -15.30 11.86 -23.13
CA SER A 21 -16.18 13.03 -23.30
C SER A 21 -17.44 12.91 -22.45
N TYR A 22 -18.05 11.71 -22.43
CA TYR A 22 -19.22 11.43 -21.60
C TYR A 22 -18.88 11.56 -20.11
N SER A 23 -17.79 10.92 -19.65
CA SER A 23 -17.37 10.98 -18.24
C SER A 23 -16.98 12.37 -17.78
N LEU A 24 -16.37 13.17 -18.65
CA LEU A 24 -15.90 14.52 -18.35
C LEU A 24 -17.00 15.59 -18.52
N GLY A 25 -18.18 15.21 -19.08
CA GLY A 25 -19.30 16.13 -19.31
C GLY A 25 -19.05 17.16 -20.42
N GLU A 26 -17.96 17.04 -21.18
CA GLU A 26 -17.62 17.91 -22.31
C GLU A 26 -16.81 17.17 -23.37
N LYS A 27 -16.78 17.68 -24.59
CA LYS A 27 -15.96 17.09 -25.67
C LYS A 27 -14.50 17.01 -25.23
N ALA A 28 -13.96 15.80 -25.27
CA ALA A 28 -12.59 15.48 -24.89
C ALA A 28 -11.92 14.59 -25.94
N ALA A 29 -10.62 14.79 -26.15
CA ALA A 29 -9.83 13.95 -27.06
C ALA A 29 -8.41 13.80 -26.54
N VAL A 30 -7.90 12.58 -26.58
CA VAL A 30 -6.51 12.30 -26.20
C VAL A 30 -5.59 12.90 -27.25
N ASN A 31 -4.64 13.72 -26.84
CA ASN A 31 -3.59 14.22 -27.71
C ASN A 31 -2.56 13.11 -27.97
N PRO A 32 -2.41 12.60 -29.20
CA PRO A 32 -1.44 11.55 -29.50
C PRO A 32 -0.01 11.92 -29.08
N ASP A 33 0.37 13.21 -29.28
CA ASP A 33 1.69 13.72 -28.89
C ASP A 33 1.87 13.87 -27.38
N GLY A 34 0.79 13.90 -26.64
CA GLY A 34 0.76 13.99 -25.18
C GLY A 34 0.77 12.65 -24.46
N ILE A 35 1.03 11.53 -25.13
CA ILE A 35 1.13 10.22 -24.51
C ILE A 35 2.57 9.97 -24.05
N THR A 36 2.78 9.80 -22.76
CA THR A 36 4.11 9.51 -22.17
C THR A 36 4.03 8.25 -21.32
N CYS A 37 4.89 7.26 -21.59
CA CYS A 37 5.01 6.08 -20.72
C CYS A 37 5.81 6.42 -19.46
N LEU A 38 5.19 6.30 -18.30
CA LEU A 38 5.84 6.55 -17.00
C LEU A 38 6.49 5.29 -16.45
N LYS A 39 5.85 4.13 -16.64
CA LYS A 39 6.34 2.83 -16.14
C LYS A 39 5.77 1.72 -16.99
N SER A 40 6.57 0.71 -17.28
CA SER A 40 6.11 -0.51 -17.93
C SER A 40 6.78 -1.73 -17.31
N THR A 41 5.96 -2.75 -17.02
CA THR A 41 6.36 -4.06 -16.49
C THR A 41 5.67 -5.15 -17.31
N ASP A 42 5.97 -6.41 -17.02
CA ASP A 42 5.28 -7.54 -17.64
C ASP A 42 3.79 -7.60 -17.27
N ARG A 43 3.39 -6.99 -16.14
CA ARG A 43 2.02 -7.04 -15.62
C ARG A 43 1.19 -5.82 -15.97
N SER A 44 1.79 -4.65 -15.99
CA SER A 44 1.09 -3.39 -16.19
C SER A 44 1.95 -2.33 -16.86
N ALA A 45 1.29 -1.36 -17.45
CA ALA A 45 1.93 -0.13 -17.92
C ALA A 45 1.15 1.09 -17.43
N ILE A 46 1.86 2.17 -17.15
CA ILE A 46 1.29 3.43 -16.69
C ILE A 46 1.71 4.52 -17.67
N TYR A 47 0.71 5.23 -18.18
CA TYR A 47 0.92 6.33 -19.11
C TYR A 47 0.32 7.61 -18.52
N LYS A 48 1.01 8.72 -18.76
CA LYS A 48 0.43 10.06 -18.64
C LYS A 48 -0.11 10.45 -20.02
N LEU A 49 -1.36 10.89 -20.04
CA LEU A 49 -2.06 11.34 -21.22
C LEU A 49 -2.36 12.84 -21.07
N LEU A 50 -2.21 13.61 -22.15
CA LEU A 50 -2.76 14.95 -22.22
C LEU A 50 -4.09 14.89 -22.99
N VAL A 51 -5.17 15.27 -22.34
CA VAL A 51 -6.52 15.25 -22.89
C VAL A 51 -6.95 16.69 -23.16
N LYS A 52 -7.21 17.01 -24.42
CA LYS A 52 -7.75 18.30 -24.86
C LYS A 52 -9.24 18.32 -24.61
N LYS A 53 -9.71 19.34 -23.90
CA LYS A 53 -11.12 19.62 -23.63
C LYS A 53 -11.48 21.02 -24.13
N LYS A 54 -12.78 21.33 -24.21
CA LYS A 54 -13.24 22.71 -24.52
C LYS A 54 -12.70 23.69 -23.47
N SER A 55 -12.68 23.30 -22.22
CA SER A 55 -12.22 24.13 -21.09
C SER A 55 -10.68 24.20 -20.93
N GLY A 56 -9.90 23.49 -21.74
CA GLY A 56 -8.44 23.45 -21.69
C GLY A 56 -7.86 22.04 -21.79
N THR A 57 -6.58 21.87 -21.52
CA THR A 57 -5.90 20.57 -21.55
C THR A 57 -5.67 20.08 -20.12
N ILE A 58 -6.06 18.84 -19.83
CA ILE A 58 -5.83 18.21 -18.53
C ILE A 58 -4.93 16.98 -18.66
N PRO A 59 -4.07 16.70 -17.67
CA PRO A 59 -3.35 15.43 -17.60
C PRO A 59 -4.26 14.35 -16.99
N LEU A 60 -4.21 13.13 -17.56
CA LEU A 60 -4.79 11.93 -16.98
C LEU A 60 -3.73 10.87 -16.81
N ILE A 61 -3.97 9.90 -15.93
CA ILE A 61 -3.23 8.64 -15.86
C ILE A 61 -4.06 7.54 -16.53
N LEU A 62 -3.41 6.79 -17.40
CA LEU A 62 -3.90 5.51 -17.89
C LEU A 62 -3.07 4.40 -17.27
N LYS A 63 -3.68 3.53 -16.49
CA LYS A 63 -3.09 2.29 -16.00
C LYS A 63 -3.64 1.12 -16.81
N VAL A 64 -2.76 0.41 -17.52
CA VAL A 64 -3.09 -0.76 -18.35
C VAL A 64 -2.63 -2.01 -17.62
N TYR A 65 -3.54 -2.92 -17.33
CA TYR A 65 -3.24 -4.25 -16.83
C TYR A 65 -3.21 -5.25 -17.97
N LYS A 66 -2.05 -5.90 -18.15
CA LYS A 66 -1.75 -6.79 -19.29
C LYS A 66 -2.15 -8.25 -19.07
N SER A 67 -2.76 -8.58 -17.94
CA SER A 67 -3.14 -9.95 -17.61
C SER A 67 -4.57 -10.00 -17.09
N SER A 68 -5.16 -11.20 -17.17
CA SER A 68 -6.55 -11.46 -16.77
C SER A 68 -6.91 -10.82 -15.43
N ARG A 69 -8.16 -10.41 -15.32
CA ARG A 69 -8.83 -9.74 -14.21
C ARG A 69 -8.51 -10.31 -12.82
N GLU A 70 -8.22 -11.60 -12.72
CA GLU A 70 -8.03 -12.28 -11.43
C GLU A 70 -6.82 -11.76 -10.62
N LYS A 71 -5.71 -11.41 -11.29
CA LYS A 71 -4.49 -10.95 -10.59
C LYS A 71 -4.55 -9.50 -10.12
N ASN A 72 -5.38 -8.68 -10.75
CA ASN A 72 -5.51 -7.26 -10.48
C ASN A 72 -6.90 -6.91 -9.93
N ALA A 73 -7.69 -7.94 -9.62
CA ALA A 73 -9.09 -7.79 -9.25
C ALA A 73 -9.30 -6.89 -8.02
N VAL A 74 -8.39 -6.90 -7.05
CA VAL A 74 -8.51 -6.09 -5.84
C VAL A 74 -8.50 -4.61 -6.18
N GLU A 75 -7.48 -4.12 -6.89
CA GLU A 75 -7.35 -2.70 -7.22
C GLU A 75 -8.49 -2.23 -8.13
N ILE A 76 -8.83 -3.00 -9.17
CA ILE A 76 -9.96 -2.69 -10.06
C ILE A 76 -11.27 -2.59 -9.26
N ASN A 77 -11.49 -3.51 -8.32
CA ASN A 77 -12.68 -3.49 -7.49
C ASN A 77 -12.68 -2.37 -6.44
N ILE A 78 -11.53 -1.96 -5.91
CA ILE A 78 -11.44 -0.74 -5.09
C ILE A 78 -11.94 0.45 -5.90
N TYR A 79 -11.42 0.69 -7.10
CA TYR A 79 -11.81 1.82 -7.93
C TYR A 79 -13.27 1.75 -8.42
N SER A 80 -13.81 0.56 -8.69
CA SER A 80 -15.18 0.41 -9.21
C SER A 80 -16.24 0.25 -8.13
N LYS A 81 -15.95 -0.48 -7.03
CA LYS A 81 -16.95 -0.87 -6.03
C LYS A 81 -16.80 -0.16 -4.69
N ALA A 82 -15.57 0.24 -4.31
CA ALA A 82 -15.34 0.91 -3.04
C ALA A 82 -15.41 2.44 -3.12
N ARG A 83 -15.55 3.02 -4.32
CA ARG A 83 -15.59 4.47 -4.54
C ARG A 83 -16.64 5.18 -3.67
N SER A 84 -17.84 4.62 -3.53
CA SER A 84 -18.89 5.21 -2.70
C SER A 84 -18.55 5.27 -1.20
N VAL A 85 -17.63 4.40 -0.74
CA VAL A 85 -17.19 4.34 0.66
C VAL A 85 -15.91 5.15 0.85
N LEU A 86 -14.95 5.04 -0.06
CA LEU A 86 -13.63 5.67 0.08
C LEU A 86 -13.59 7.11 -0.43
N GLY A 87 -14.51 7.48 -1.36
CA GLY A 87 -14.71 8.87 -1.83
C GLY A 87 -13.40 9.55 -2.26
N GLY A 88 -13.19 10.78 -1.78
CA GLY A 88 -12.03 11.61 -2.11
C GLY A 88 -10.65 11.06 -1.71
N LEU A 89 -10.59 9.92 -1.00
CA LEU A 89 -9.32 9.24 -0.74
C LEU A 89 -8.78 8.45 -1.95
N LEU A 90 -9.58 8.37 -3.03
CA LEU A 90 -9.19 7.79 -4.31
C LEU A 90 -9.06 8.90 -5.36
N PRO A 91 -8.15 8.77 -6.35
CA PRO A 91 -8.21 9.61 -7.55
C PRO A 91 -9.57 9.48 -8.22
N GLU A 92 -10.00 10.52 -8.92
CA GLU A 92 -11.21 10.41 -9.72
C GLU A 92 -11.00 9.42 -10.87
N ILE A 93 -11.93 8.46 -10.99
CA ILE A 93 -11.91 7.45 -12.05
C ILE A 93 -12.90 7.88 -13.13
N TYR A 94 -12.37 8.19 -14.30
CA TYR A 94 -13.17 8.65 -15.45
C TYR A 94 -13.70 7.50 -16.29
N LEU A 95 -12.88 6.43 -16.46
CA LEU A 95 -13.27 5.29 -17.28
C LEU A 95 -12.52 4.04 -16.84
N ILE A 96 -13.24 2.91 -16.77
CA ILE A 96 -12.66 1.57 -16.72
C ILE A 96 -13.13 0.83 -17.96
N GLU A 97 -12.19 0.41 -18.78
CA GLU A 97 -12.44 -0.29 -20.03
C GLU A 97 -11.82 -1.68 -20.00
N GLU A 98 -12.57 -2.68 -20.42
CA GLU A 98 -12.10 -4.06 -20.53
C GLU A 98 -12.01 -4.44 -22.02
N SER A 99 -10.84 -4.86 -22.49
CA SER A 99 -10.61 -5.25 -23.86
C SER A 99 -9.54 -6.32 -23.97
N ASN A 100 -9.80 -7.39 -24.73
CA ASN A 100 -8.81 -8.40 -25.15
C ASN A 100 -7.88 -8.89 -24.01
N HIS A 101 -8.44 -9.26 -22.84
CA HIS A 101 -7.70 -9.68 -21.65
C HIS A 101 -6.93 -8.57 -20.93
N GLU A 102 -7.14 -7.31 -21.28
CA GLU A 102 -6.59 -6.16 -20.60
C GLU A 102 -7.68 -5.38 -19.87
N THR A 103 -7.30 -4.70 -18.80
CA THR A 103 -8.15 -3.72 -18.14
C THR A 103 -7.43 -2.38 -18.14
N TRP A 104 -8.10 -1.35 -18.61
CA TRP A 104 -7.61 0.01 -18.72
C TRP A 104 -8.37 0.89 -17.74
N ILE A 105 -7.63 1.62 -16.89
CA ILE A 105 -8.22 2.56 -15.94
C ILE A 105 -7.71 3.95 -16.29
N PHE A 106 -8.62 4.84 -16.67
CA PHE A 106 -8.35 6.26 -16.86
C PHE A 106 -8.75 7.01 -15.60
N MET A 107 -7.77 7.64 -14.98
CA MET A 107 -7.96 8.32 -13.71
C MET A 107 -7.32 9.71 -13.71
N GLU A 108 -7.71 10.50 -12.76
CA GLU A 108 -7.12 11.78 -12.48
C GLU A 108 -5.59 11.68 -12.30
N PHE A 109 -4.87 12.67 -12.80
CA PHE A 109 -3.46 12.82 -12.50
C PHE A 109 -3.29 13.59 -11.20
N VAL A 110 -2.86 12.89 -10.17
CA VAL A 110 -2.49 13.48 -8.89
C VAL A 110 -1.01 13.26 -8.63
N SER A 111 -0.31 14.29 -8.24
CA SER A 111 1.14 14.23 -8.03
C SER A 111 1.47 13.52 -6.71
N GLN A 112 2.46 12.64 -6.73
CA GLN A 112 3.00 12.06 -5.51
C GLN A 112 3.59 13.17 -4.62
N ILE A 113 3.44 13.05 -3.30
CA ILE A 113 4.06 13.99 -2.34
C ILE A 113 5.57 14.00 -2.51
N ARG A 114 6.16 12.82 -2.79
CA ARG A 114 7.56 12.70 -3.15
C ARG A 114 7.81 13.38 -4.50
N GLY A 115 8.48 14.49 -4.47
CA GLY A 115 8.78 15.31 -5.67
C GLY A 115 8.17 16.69 -5.61
N GLN A 116 7.19 16.92 -4.75
CA GLN A 116 6.63 18.25 -4.51
C GLN A 116 7.39 19.00 -3.40
N LEU A 117 7.90 18.26 -2.40
CA LEU A 117 8.66 18.85 -1.29
C LEU A 117 9.67 17.85 -0.71
N THR A 118 10.60 18.37 0.10
CA THR A 118 11.46 17.56 0.96
C THR A 118 10.65 17.10 2.17
N PHE A 119 10.38 15.79 2.25
CA PHE A 119 9.57 15.23 3.32
C PHE A 119 10.33 15.19 4.65
N HIS A 120 9.74 15.75 5.68
CA HIS A 120 10.23 15.79 7.06
C HIS A 120 9.25 15.10 8.01
N PRO A 121 9.67 14.62 9.20
CA PRO A 121 8.77 13.96 10.16
C PRO A 121 7.51 14.76 10.53
N LYS A 122 7.62 16.10 10.58
CA LYS A 122 6.45 16.97 10.86
C LYS A 122 5.32 16.84 9.85
N HIS A 123 5.61 16.41 8.61
CA HIS A 123 4.61 16.29 7.55
C HIS A 123 3.67 15.07 7.73
N PHE A 124 4.02 14.11 8.59
CA PHE A 124 3.10 13.03 8.92
C PHE A 124 1.75 13.55 9.47
N LYS A 125 1.74 14.71 10.13
CA LYS A 125 0.49 15.32 10.63
C LYS A 125 -0.52 15.65 9.54
N TYR A 126 -0.10 15.77 8.29
CA TYR A 126 -0.96 16.05 7.13
C TYR A 126 -1.47 14.79 6.44
N ILE A 127 -0.77 13.67 6.60
CA ILE A 127 -1.11 12.39 5.98
C ILE A 127 -1.94 11.51 6.91
N ILE A 128 -1.54 11.41 8.18
CA ILE A 128 -2.14 10.48 9.14
C ILE A 128 -3.65 10.72 9.35
N PRO A 129 -4.19 11.96 9.34
CA PRO A 129 -5.64 12.16 9.42
C PRO A 129 -6.42 11.48 8.29
N SER A 130 -5.89 11.45 7.06
CA SER A 130 -6.49 10.76 5.91
C SER A 130 -6.36 9.24 6.02
N VAL A 131 -5.28 8.72 6.64
CA VAL A 131 -5.17 7.29 6.97
C VAL A 131 -6.21 6.89 8.02
N ALA A 132 -6.41 7.70 9.05
CA ALA A 132 -7.44 7.46 10.04
C ALA A 132 -8.85 7.56 9.43
N GLU A 133 -9.06 8.48 8.50
CA GLU A 133 -10.31 8.59 7.74
C GLU A 133 -10.57 7.35 6.89
N LEU A 134 -9.56 6.86 6.13
CA LEU A 134 -9.65 5.61 5.38
C LEU A 134 -10.12 4.46 6.26
N HIS A 135 -9.47 4.27 7.39
CA HIS A 135 -9.79 3.17 8.29
C HIS A 135 -11.18 3.36 8.93
N SER A 136 -11.50 4.55 9.41
CA SER A 136 -12.75 4.83 10.11
C SER A 136 -14.01 4.59 9.25
N ARG A 137 -13.93 4.83 7.95
CA ARG A 137 -15.03 4.62 7.01
C ARG A 137 -15.47 3.15 6.89
N THR A 138 -14.59 2.22 7.26
CA THR A 138 -14.80 0.77 7.10
C THR A 138 -14.47 -0.03 8.36
N PHE A 139 -14.24 0.67 9.48
CA PHE A 139 -13.85 0.06 10.75
C PHE A 139 -14.93 -0.91 11.28
N GLU A 140 -14.54 -2.14 11.61
CA GLU A 140 -15.41 -3.21 12.15
C GLU A 140 -16.71 -3.40 11.35
N ASN A 141 -16.64 -3.21 10.03
CA ASN A 141 -17.81 -3.28 9.17
C ASN A 141 -18.09 -4.72 8.72
N LYS A 142 -19.04 -5.38 9.39
CA LYS A 142 -19.47 -6.77 9.08
C LYS A 142 -19.98 -6.94 7.64
N LYS A 143 -20.55 -5.91 7.01
CA LYS A 143 -20.95 -5.99 5.59
C LYS A 143 -19.75 -6.17 4.67
N ILE A 144 -18.57 -5.74 5.09
CA ILE A 144 -17.31 -5.93 4.37
C ILE A 144 -16.70 -7.28 4.72
N SER A 145 -16.55 -7.61 6.01
CA SER A 145 -15.91 -8.85 6.46
C SER A 145 -16.69 -10.12 6.06
N ASP A 146 -18.03 -10.08 6.12
CA ASP A 146 -18.89 -11.24 5.95
C ASP A 146 -19.77 -11.18 4.69
N GLY A 147 -19.85 -10.02 4.03
CA GLY A 147 -20.75 -9.74 2.93
C GLY A 147 -20.15 -9.95 1.54
N LYS A 148 -20.79 -9.32 0.54
CA LYS A 148 -20.42 -9.40 -0.89
C LYS A 148 -18.98 -8.97 -1.19
N TRP A 149 -18.35 -8.16 -0.34
CA TRP A 149 -17.00 -7.68 -0.55
C TRP A 149 -15.96 -8.80 -0.38
N ARG A 150 -16.25 -9.80 0.44
CA ARG A 150 -15.38 -10.97 0.64
C ARG A 150 -15.08 -11.75 -0.66
N SER A 151 -15.94 -11.64 -1.66
CA SER A 151 -15.72 -12.29 -2.95
C SER A 151 -14.54 -11.71 -3.75
N TRP A 152 -14.12 -10.49 -3.45
CA TRP A 152 -13.06 -9.79 -4.18
C TRP A 152 -12.02 -9.09 -3.29
N LEU A 153 -12.38 -8.74 -2.05
CA LEU A 153 -11.47 -8.13 -1.07
C LEU A 153 -10.96 -9.23 -0.13
N PRO A 154 -9.64 -9.49 -0.09
CA PRO A 154 -9.09 -10.46 0.86
C PRO A 154 -9.38 -10.04 2.30
N VAL A 155 -9.90 -10.96 3.11
CA VAL A 155 -10.13 -10.76 4.54
C VAL A 155 -9.02 -11.46 5.31
N TYR A 156 -8.30 -10.72 6.15
CA TYR A 156 -7.11 -11.18 6.87
C TYR A 156 -7.35 -12.45 7.69
N GLU A 157 -8.49 -12.54 8.36
CA GLU A 157 -8.87 -13.69 9.19
C GLU A 157 -9.42 -14.88 8.39
N SER A 158 -9.63 -14.72 7.07
CA SER A 158 -10.14 -15.82 6.26
C SER A 158 -9.18 -17.02 6.25
N GLU A 159 -9.72 -18.21 6.16
CA GLU A 159 -8.95 -19.45 6.11
C GLU A 159 -7.92 -19.44 4.96
N THR A 160 -8.30 -18.92 3.80
CA THR A 160 -7.41 -18.77 2.64
C THR A 160 -6.21 -17.89 2.96
N MET A 161 -6.44 -16.73 3.59
CA MET A 161 -5.36 -15.82 3.98
C MET A 161 -4.49 -16.43 5.08
N ARG A 162 -5.10 -17.11 6.06
CA ARG A 162 -4.36 -17.80 7.13
C ARG A 162 -3.47 -18.92 6.58
N LYS A 163 -3.99 -19.76 5.68
CA LYS A 163 -3.19 -20.78 4.97
C LYS A 163 -2.04 -20.14 4.17
N GLY A 164 -2.31 -19.03 3.48
CA GLY A 164 -1.30 -18.27 2.75
C GLY A 164 -0.19 -17.75 3.66
N ARG A 165 -0.53 -17.14 4.81
CA ARG A 165 0.44 -16.69 5.81
C ARG A 165 1.28 -17.83 6.37
N LYS A 166 0.66 -18.96 6.74
CA LYS A 166 1.38 -20.14 7.22
C LYS A 166 2.42 -20.65 6.20
N LYS A 167 2.01 -20.73 4.92
CA LYS A 167 2.95 -21.10 3.83
C LYS A 167 4.08 -20.08 3.68
N GLN A 168 3.77 -18.79 3.81
CA GLN A 168 4.76 -17.71 3.68
C GLN A 168 5.76 -17.73 4.84
N ILE A 169 5.30 -17.95 6.07
CA ILE A 169 6.15 -18.07 7.26
C ILE A 169 7.13 -19.24 7.10
N LYS A 170 6.65 -20.41 6.64
CA LYS A 170 7.52 -21.55 6.35
C LYS A 170 8.63 -21.20 5.34
N LYS A 171 8.27 -20.54 4.24
CA LYS A 171 9.26 -20.06 3.25
C LYS A 171 10.23 -19.03 3.83
N THR A 172 9.78 -18.21 4.77
CA THR A 172 10.64 -17.24 5.45
C THR A 172 11.66 -17.96 6.32
N ALA A 173 11.27 -18.99 7.06
CA ALA A 173 12.19 -19.81 7.84
C ALA A 173 13.24 -20.48 6.94
N GLU A 174 12.84 -21.10 5.83
CA GLU A 174 13.75 -21.70 4.85
C GLU A 174 14.78 -20.69 4.28
N LEU A 175 14.33 -19.47 3.99
CA LEU A 175 15.23 -18.40 3.53
C LEU A 175 16.14 -17.87 4.64
N LEU A 176 15.66 -17.85 5.88
CA LEU A 176 16.47 -17.47 7.06
C LEU A 176 17.61 -18.45 7.29
N ASP A 177 17.36 -19.76 7.18
CA ASP A 177 18.37 -20.81 7.27
C ASP A 177 19.42 -20.68 6.16
N ARG A 178 18.99 -20.37 4.94
CA ARG A 178 19.87 -20.07 3.83
C ARG A 178 20.71 -18.81 4.10
N ALA A 179 20.09 -17.78 4.65
CA ALA A 179 20.74 -16.50 4.95
C ALA A 179 21.83 -16.61 6.00
N LEU A 180 21.71 -17.57 6.94
CA LEU A 180 22.74 -17.85 7.94
C LEU A 180 24.03 -18.44 7.33
N LYS A 181 23.92 -19.05 6.13
CA LYS A 181 25.03 -19.69 5.40
C LYS A 181 25.60 -18.82 4.26
N ASP A 182 24.90 -17.74 3.89
CA ASP A 182 25.31 -16.87 2.78
C ASP A 182 26.15 -15.69 3.30
N GLU A 183 27.35 -15.51 2.72
CA GLU A 183 28.32 -14.49 3.15
C GLU A 183 27.76 -13.06 3.15
N ARG A 184 26.78 -12.76 2.30
CA ARG A 184 26.16 -11.42 2.19
C ARG A 184 25.20 -11.12 3.34
N THR A 185 24.69 -12.15 4.03
CA THR A 185 23.59 -12.02 4.98
C THR A 185 23.89 -12.62 6.35
N LYS A 186 24.88 -13.51 6.46
CA LYS A 186 25.15 -14.22 7.72
C LYS A 186 25.41 -13.29 8.89
N ASP A 187 26.20 -12.24 8.70
CA ASP A 187 26.56 -11.31 9.78
C ASP A 187 25.40 -10.43 10.20
N ILE A 188 24.44 -10.17 9.28
CA ILE A 188 23.18 -9.47 9.56
C ILE A 188 22.23 -10.36 10.34
N VAL A 189 22.10 -11.63 9.92
CA VAL A 189 21.06 -12.54 10.44
C VAL A 189 21.48 -13.24 11.71
N LYS A 190 22.75 -13.63 11.83
CA LYS A 190 23.29 -14.43 12.94
C LYS A 190 22.94 -13.91 14.35
N PRO A 191 23.04 -12.59 14.64
CA PRO A 191 22.70 -12.05 15.96
C PRO A 191 21.23 -12.23 16.34
N HIS A 192 20.35 -12.34 15.34
CA HIS A 192 18.89 -12.36 15.50
C HIS A 192 18.27 -13.73 15.20
N TYR A 193 19.05 -14.65 14.61
CA TYR A 193 18.57 -15.91 14.05
C TYR A 193 17.77 -16.74 15.06
N ARG A 194 18.32 -16.99 16.25
CA ARG A 194 17.68 -17.85 17.25
C ARG A 194 16.29 -17.36 17.63
N GLN A 195 16.16 -16.06 17.86
CA GLN A 195 14.88 -15.46 18.23
C GLN A 195 13.89 -15.46 17.06
N ILE A 196 14.32 -15.03 15.87
CA ILE A 196 13.44 -14.97 14.71
C ILE A 196 12.98 -16.37 14.29
N SER A 197 13.89 -17.36 14.28
CA SER A 197 13.56 -18.76 13.98
C SER A 197 12.54 -19.31 14.97
N HIS A 198 12.76 -19.09 16.26
CA HIS A 198 11.81 -19.50 17.31
C HIS A 198 10.41 -18.88 17.08
N LEU A 199 10.33 -17.58 16.77
CA LEU A 199 9.07 -16.91 16.49
C LEU A 199 8.36 -17.53 15.28
N LEU A 200 9.08 -17.75 14.19
CA LEU A 200 8.50 -18.32 12.95
C LEU A 200 7.97 -19.75 13.17
N GLU A 201 8.66 -20.55 13.99
CA GLU A 201 8.32 -21.96 14.24
C GLU A 201 7.19 -22.10 15.26
N GLN A 202 7.22 -21.34 16.36
CA GLN A 202 6.39 -21.57 17.53
C GLN A 202 5.12 -20.72 17.56
N LYS A 203 5.13 -19.53 16.97
CA LYS A 203 4.05 -18.54 17.15
C LYS A 203 3.18 -18.32 15.92
N GLY A 204 3.69 -18.54 14.73
CA GLY A 204 2.96 -18.21 13.49
C GLY A 204 1.74 -19.10 13.20
N PRO A 205 0.78 -18.67 12.40
CA PRO A 205 0.71 -17.37 11.73
C PRO A 205 0.00 -16.25 12.51
N ASP A 206 -0.54 -16.52 13.68
CA ASP A 206 -1.33 -15.56 14.46
C ASP A 206 -0.54 -15.18 15.73
N PHE A 207 0.43 -14.27 15.56
CA PHE A 207 1.32 -13.86 16.65
C PHE A 207 0.60 -13.02 17.71
N PHE A 208 -0.32 -12.13 17.26
CA PHE A 208 -0.99 -11.15 18.13
C PHE A 208 -2.48 -11.07 17.80
N PRO A 209 -3.34 -11.82 18.50
CA PRO A 209 -4.79 -11.71 18.37
C PRO A 209 -5.33 -10.32 18.72
N GLU A 210 -4.62 -9.58 19.59
CA GLU A 210 -4.96 -8.23 20.00
C GLU A 210 -5.08 -7.26 18.82
N LEU A 211 -4.31 -7.49 17.75
CA LEU A 211 -4.41 -6.65 16.55
C LEU A 211 -5.79 -6.72 15.91
N ILE A 212 -6.39 -7.91 15.90
CA ILE A 212 -7.74 -8.13 15.37
C ILE A 212 -8.78 -7.57 16.33
N GLN A 213 -8.62 -7.83 17.64
CA GLN A 213 -9.53 -7.37 18.70
C GLN A 213 -9.62 -5.84 18.78
N ASN A 214 -8.55 -5.13 18.41
CA ASN A 214 -8.51 -3.67 18.36
C ASN A 214 -8.93 -3.08 17.01
N GLY A 215 -9.52 -3.90 16.14
CA GLY A 215 -10.26 -3.48 14.97
C GLY A 215 -9.56 -3.63 13.64
N SER A 216 -10.38 -4.03 12.67
CA SER A 216 -10.03 -4.21 11.27
C SER A 216 -10.81 -3.25 10.38
N ALA A 217 -10.19 -2.85 9.28
CA ALA A 217 -10.78 -2.01 8.25
C ALA A 217 -10.22 -2.37 6.87
N ILE A 218 -10.68 -1.71 5.82
CA ILE A 218 -9.96 -1.73 4.56
C ILE A 218 -8.62 -1.04 4.78
N THR A 219 -7.54 -1.80 4.68
CA THR A 219 -6.17 -1.30 4.68
C THR A 219 -5.65 -1.24 3.25
N HIS A 220 -4.81 -0.28 2.97
CA HIS A 220 -4.12 -0.17 1.68
C HIS A 220 -3.13 -1.33 1.47
N GLY A 221 -2.48 -1.78 2.56
CA GLY A 221 -1.58 -2.93 2.58
C GLY A 221 -0.17 -2.67 2.04
N ASP A 222 0.06 -1.56 1.32
CA ASP A 222 1.37 -1.09 0.84
C ASP A 222 1.49 0.44 0.90
N LEU A 223 1.10 1.02 2.04
CA LEU A 223 0.97 2.46 2.24
C LEU A 223 2.33 3.13 2.48
N HIS A 224 3.15 3.21 1.44
CA HIS A 224 4.41 3.96 1.46
C HIS A 224 4.29 5.27 0.65
N MET A 225 5.25 6.16 0.81
CA MET A 225 5.20 7.53 0.25
C MET A 225 5.01 7.63 -1.27
N GLN A 226 5.33 6.58 -2.03
CA GLN A 226 5.10 6.57 -3.48
C GLN A 226 3.63 6.32 -3.85
N ASN A 227 2.82 5.84 -2.89
CA ASN A 227 1.41 5.54 -3.07
C ASN A 227 0.51 6.63 -2.45
N ILE A 228 1.10 7.75 -2.01
CA ILE A 228 0.41 8.88 -1.40
C ILE A 228 0.55 10.11 -2.28
N CYS A 229 -0.57 10.63 -2.73
CA CYS A 229 -0.65 11.76 -3.65
C CYS A 229 -1.41 12.93 -3.01
N THR A 230 -1.15 14.13 -3.53
CA THR A 230 -1.93 15.34 -3.26
C THR A 230 -1.78 16.29 -4.43
N HIS A 231 -2.76 17.14 -4.66
CA HIS A 231 -2.68 18.15 -5.71
C HIS A 231 -1.60 19.18 -5.42
N ASP A 232 -1.47 19.60 -4.16
CA ASP A 232 -0.46 20.58 -3.74
C ASP A 232 0.02 20.32 -2.31
N ALA A 233 1.26 19.85 -2.19
CA ALA A 233 1.94 19.67 -0.90
C ALA A 233 2.68 20.94 -0.43
N SER A 234 2.85 21.94 -1.28
CA SER A 234 3.46 23.23 -0.94
C SER A 234 2.46 24.22 -0.33
N GLY A 235 1.15 23.95 -0.51
CA GLY A 235 0.06 24.79 -0.05
C GLY A 235 -0.17 24.73 1.46
N HIS A 236 -1.16 25.53 1.90
CA HIS A 236 -1.59 25.53 3.29
C HIS A 236 -2.41 24.27 3.64
N GLU A 237 -2.33 23.87 4.89
CA GLU A 237 -3.09 22.74 5.45
C GLU A 237 -4.62 22.93 5.36
N PRO A 238 -5.41 21.86 5.29
CA PRO A 238 -5.01 20.43 5.19
C PRO A 238 -4.64 20.03 3.76
N TRP A 239 -3.78 19.00 3.61
CA TRP A 239 -3.52 18.39 2.31
C TRP A 239 -4.68 17.50 1.89
N ASP A 240 -5.10 17.60 0.63
CA ASP A 240 -6.06 16.69 0.01
C ASP A 240 -5.35 15.40 -0.41
N ILE A 241 -5.37 14.40 0.47
CA ILE A 241 -4.61 13.16 0.31
C ILE A 241 -5.43 12.13 -0.46
N GLN A 242 -4.82 11.59 -1.51
CA GLN A 242 -5.35 10.47 -2.28
C GLN A 242 -4.35 9.31 -2.27
N PHE A 243 -4.88 8.09 -2.21
CA PHE A 243 -4.10 6.86 -2.21
C PHE A 243 -4.23 6.14 -3.54
N ILE A 244 -3.09 5.66 -4.09
CA ILE A 244 -3.00 4.94 -5.36
C ILE A 244 -2.31 3.59 -5.17
N ASP A 245 -2.46 2.69 -6.15
CA ASP A 245 -1.82 1.37 -6.17
C ASP A 245 -2.35 0.40 -5.10
N TRP A 246 -3.65 0.14 -5.17
CA TRP A 246 -4.42 -0.66 -4.20
C TRP A 246 -4.30 -2.19 -4.39
N GLU A 247 -3.33 -2.69 -5.13
CA GLU A 247 -3.19 -4.13 -5.41
C GLU A 247 -3.01 -4.99 -4.14
N SER A 248 -2.50 -4.40 -3.06
CA SER A 248 -2.30 -5.06 -1.77
C SER A 248 -3.42 -4.84 -0.75
N ALA A 249 -4.51 -4.17 -1.16
CA ALA A 249 -5.60 -3.85 -0.25
C ALA A 249 -6.29 -5.11 0.30
N LYS A 250 -6.73 -5.03 1.53
CA LYS A 250 -7.42 -6.11 2.24
C LYS A 250 -8.19 -5.55 3.43
N TYR A 251 -9.13 -6.32 3.93
CA TYR A 251 -9.75 -6.07 5.22
C TYR A 251 -8.86 -6.69 6.31
N ALA A 252 -8.20 -5.87 7.11
CA ALA A 252 -7.13 -6.29 8.01
C ALA A 252 -6.96 -5.33 9.19
N PRO A 253 -6.17 -5.71 10.24
CA PRO A 253 -5.85 -4.83 11.36
C PRO A 253 -5.32 -3.47 10.89
N VAL A 254 -5.93 -2.40 11.40
CA VAL A 254 -5.68 -1.02 10.95
C VAL A 254 -4.24 -0.55 11.16
N TRP A 255 -3.55 -1.05 12.15
CA TRP A 255 -2.18 -0.66 12.46
C TRP A 255 -1.16 -1.11 11.42
N PHE A 256 -1.51 -2.03 10.52
CA PHE A 256 -0.62 -2.48 9.47
C PHE A 256 -0.19 -1.36 8.52
N ASP A 257 -1.10 -0.48 8.12
CA ASP A 257 -0.77 0.64 7.24
C ASP A 257 0.12 1.67 7.93
N MET A 258 -0.13 1.93 9.22
CA MET A 258 0.70 2.84 10.00
C MET A 258 2.15 2.38 10.09
N THR A 259 2.38 1.06 10.25
CA THR A 259 3.75 0.53 10.28
C THR A 259 4.45 0.63 8.92
N VAL A 260 3.73 0.44 7.81
CA VAL A 260 4.30 0.61 6.46
C VAL A 260 4.66 2.06 6.21
N LEU A 261 3.73 2.98 6.52
CA LEU A 261 3.91 4.42 6.32
C LEU A 261 5.16 4.96 7.03
N VAL A 262 5.37 4.54 8.28
CA VAL A 262 6.41 5.12 9.13
C VAL A 262 7.72 4.36 9.04
N GLU A 263 7.70 3.03 9.18
CA GLU A 263 8.92 2.24 9.33
C GLU A 263 9.73 2.09 8.03
N ILE A 264 9.07 2.11 6.86
CA ILE A 264 9.80 2.12 5.59
C ILE A 264 10.65 3.39 5.48
N LEU A 265 10.07 4.55 5.83
CA LEU A 265 10.82 5.81 5.81
C LEU A 265 11.96 5.83 6.81
N ILE A 266 11.71 5.44 8.07
CA ILE A 266 12.75 5.40 9.10
C ILE A 266 13.87 4.44 8.68
N GLY A 267 13.53 3.28 8.13
CA GLY A 267 14.52 2.29 7.70
C GLY A 267 15.44 2.79 6.57
N PHE A 268 14.92 3.61 5.63
CA PHE A 268 15.72 4.20 4.56
C PHE A 268 16.40 5.53 4.95
N ARG A 269 15.82 6.29 5.86
CA ARG A 269 16.31 7.61 6.28
C ARG A 269 17.25 7.47 7.48
N LYS A 270 18.52 7.17 7.22
CA LYS A 270 19.55 7.04 8.27
C LYS A 270 19.71 8.32 9.11
N ASP A 271 19.45 9.48 8.51
CA ASP A 271 19.42 10.78 9.18
C ASP A 271 18.30 10.88 10.25
N TRP A 272 17.28 10.05 10.19
CA TRP A 272 16.18 10.00 11.17
C TRP A 272 16.42 9.01 12.32
N SER A 273 17.45 8.20 12.25
CA SER A 273 17.70 7.11 13.21
C SER A 273 17.76 7.58 14.67
N ARG A 274 18.37 8.75 14.94
CA ARG A 274 18.48 9.34 16.29
C ARG A 274 17.15 9.83 16.86
N HIS A 275 16.17 10.11 16.01
CA HIS A 275 14.84 10.61 16.38
C HIS A 275 13.72 9.60 16.08
N ALA A 276 14.08 8.36 15.78
CA ALA A 276 13.13 7.35 15.31
C ALA A 276 12.00 7.10 16.34
N GLU A 277 12.31 7.06 17.63
CA GLU A 277 11.31 6.85 18.69
C GLU A 277 10.37 8.05 18.86
N ASP A 278 10.90 9.28 18.74
CA ASP A 278 10.08 10.50 18.77
C ASP A 278 9.11 10.54 17.59
N ILE A 279 9.61 10.17 16.39
CA ILE A 279 8.80 10.10 15.16
C ILE A 279 7.68 9.07 15.34
N ARG A 280 7.99 7.86 15.81
CA ARG A 280 6.98 6.81 16.07
C ARG A 280 5.94 7.27 17.07
N THR A 281 6.41 7.80 18.20
CA THR A 281 5.55 8.29 19.28
C THR A 281 4.61 9.37 18.76
N PHE A 282 5.12 10.31 17.98
CA PHE A 282 4.31 11.35 17.33
C PHE A 282 3.27 10.75 16.40
N CYS A 283 3.67 9.88 15.46
CA CYS A 283 2.77 9.28 14.47
C CYS A 283 1.67 8.45 15.13
N VAL A 284 2.03 7.61 16.12
CA VAL A 284 1.09 6.76 16.86
C VAL A 284 0.09 7.61 17.63
N LYS A 285 0.55 8.67 18.33
CA LYS A 285 -0.33 9.60 19.05
C LYS A 285 -1.30 10.32 18.12
N VAL A 286 -0.81 10.81 16.97
CA VAL A 286 -1.68 11.50 15.99
C VAL A 286 -2.73 10.53 15.46
N TYR A 287 -2.34 9.32 15.05
CA TYR A 287 -3.28 8.32 14.54
C TYR A 287 -4.35 7.93 15.57
N ALA A 288 -3.93 7.58 16.78
CA ALA A 288 -4.87 7.21 17.84
C ALA A 288 -5.83 8.36 18.18
N LYS A 289 -5.33 9.61 18.21
CA LYS A 289 -6.16 10.81 18.41
C LYS A 289 -7.18 10.98 17.30
N GLU A 290 -6.78 10.80 16.04
CA GLU A 290 -7.68 10.93 14.89
C GLU A 290 -8.74 9.82 14.84
N MET A 291 -8.39 8.57 15.20
CA MET A 291 -9.37 7.49 15.35
C MET A 291 -10.36 7.80 16.49
N LYS A 292 -9.87 8.28 17.63
CA LYS A 292 -10.71 8.69 18.77
C LYS A 292 -11.70 9.81 18.41
N LYS A 293 -11.28 10.82 17.65
CA LYS A 293 -12.16 11.88 17.14
C LYS A 293 -13.31 11.32 16.27
N ARG A 294 -13.09 10.17 15.62
CA ARG A 294 -14.09 9.48 14.78
C ARG A 294 -14.90 8.44 15.55
N GLY A 295 -14.76 8.39 16.89
CA GLY A 295 -15.52 7.50 17.77
C GLY A 295 -14.90 6.12 17.99
N PHE A 296 -13.67 5.87 17.55
CA PHE A 296 -13.01 4.57 17.69
C PHE A 296 -11.93 4.63 18.78
N HIS A 297 -11.96 3.66 19.67
CA HIS A 297 -11.02 3.54 20.79
C HIS A 297 -10.29 2.21 20.73
N PHE A 298 -9.02 2.23 21.04
CA PHE A 298 -8.21 1.01 21.16
C PHE A 298 -8.13 0.60 22.63
N GLU A 299 -8.40 -0.67 22.94
CA GLU A 299 -8.30 -1.23 24.28
C GLU A 299 -6.84 -1.44 24.69
N THR A 300 -6.03 -1.93 23.75
CA THR A 300 -4.59 -2.10 23.95
C THR A 300 -3.87 -0.76 23.70
N PRO A 301 -2.84 -0.41 24.49
CA PRO A 301 -2.08 0.82 24.28
C PRO A 301 -1.61 0.97 22.82
N PRO A 302 -1.81 2.12 22.16
CA PRO A 302 -1.51 2.34 20.76
C PRO A 302 -0.08 2.00 20.34
N MET A 303 0.93 2.31 21.17
CA MET A 303 2.32 1.97 20.87
C MET A 303 2.58 0.46 20.92
N THR A 304 1.90 -0.25 21.79
CA THR A 304 1.95 -1.72 21.87
C THR A 304 1.37 -2.33 20.59
N LEU A 305 0.18 -1.87 20.15
CA LEU A 305 -0.43 -2.30 18.88
C LEU A 305 0.46 -2.00 17.67
N TYR A 306 1.11 -0.85 17.67
CA TYR A 306 2.04 -0.48 16.61
C TYR A 306 3.23 -1.45 16.53
N LYS A 307 3.87 -1.77 17.67
CA LYS A 307 4.97 -2.74 17.75
C LYS A 307 4.52 -4.13 17.32
N MET A 308 3.36 -4.60 17.85
CA MET A 308 2.74 -5.87 17.45
C MET A 308 2.50 -5.93 15.94
N ALA A 309 1.92 -4.88 15.36
CA ALA A 309 1.64 -4.82 13.93
C ALA A 309 2.90 -4.88 13.07
N TYR A 310 3.96 -4.22 13.50
CA TYR A 310 5.25 -4.28 12.80
C TYR A 310 5.87 -5.67 12.86
N VAL A 311 5.94 -6.28 14.05
CA VAL A 311 6.50 -7.63 14.23
C VAL A 311 5.70 -8.63 13.41
N GLN A 312 4.35 -8.62 13.52
CA GLN A 312 3.46 -9.49 12.76
C GLN A 312 3.71 -9.39 11.24
N ARG A 313 3.64 -8.18 10.68
CA ARG A 313 3.86 -7.97 9.24
C ARG A 313 5.26 -8.34 8.78
N THR A 314 6.26 -8.05 9.59
CA THR A 314 7.65 -8.33 9.24
C THR A 314 7.91 -9.83 9.19
N LEU A 315 7.40 -10.59 10.14
CA LEU A 315 7.49 -12.06 10.13
C LEU A 315 6.65 -12.68 8.99
N GLU A 316 5.48 -12.15 8.69
CA GLU A 316 4.61 -12.65 7.62
C GLU A 316 5.14 -12.37 6.20
N LYS A 317 5.72 -11.19 5.96
CA LYS A 317 6.07 -10.73 4.62
C LYS A 317 7.41 -10.00 4.53
N GLY A 318 7.71 -9.14 5.50
CA GLY A 318 8.84 -8.20 5.43
C GLY A 318 10.19 -8.91 5.27
N LEU A 319 10.52 -9.82 6.18
CA LEU A 319 11.77 -10.60 6.14
C LEU A 319 11.90 -11.41 4.86
N HIS A 320 10.85 -12.15 4.49
CA HIS A 320 10.84 -12.90 3.23
C HIS A 320 11.16 -12.02 2.02
N THR A 321 10.53 -10.86 1.95
CA THR A 321 10.70 -9.93 0.83
C THR A 321 12.14 -9.43 0.75
N GLN A 322 12.74 -9.06 1.89
CA GLN A 322 14.11 -8.56 1.90
C GLN A 322 15.13 -9.67 1.58
N LEU A 323 15.00 -10.83 2.20
CA LEU A 323 15.86 -11.99 1.92
C LEU A 323 15.80 -12.39 0.45
N ARG A 324 14.58 -12.49 -0.10
CA ARG A 324 14.41 -12.82 -1.51
C ARG A 324 15.04 -11.78 -2.43
N ARG A 325 14.88 -10.49 -2.13
CA ARG A 325 15.51 -9.41 -2.94
C ARG A 325 17.04 -9.53 -2.96
N ILE A 326 17.66 -9.85 -1.81
CA ILE A 326 19.12 -10.07 -1.75
C ILE A 326 19.51 -11.28 -2.61
N PHE A 327 18.80 -12.40 -2.49
CA PHE A 327 19.10 -13.60 -3.26
C PHE A 327 18.85 -13.45 -4.76
N ASP A 328 17.90 -12.57 -5.13
CA ASP A 328 17.60 -12.22 -6.53
C ASP A 328 18.46 -11.04 -7.04
N ASN A 329 19.41 -10.51 -6.25
CA ASN A 329 20.24 -9.32 -6.55
C ASN A 329 19.40 -8.07 -6.89
N ARG A 330 18.30 -7.83 -6.17
CA ARG A 330 17.36 -6.74 -6.40
C ARG A 330 17.22 -5.76 -5.22
N GLY A 331 18.24 -5.67 -4.36
CA GLY A 331 18.19 -4.85 -3.15
C GLY A 331 18.05 -5.70 -1.88
N GLY A 332 17.34 -5.22 -0.87
CA GLY A 332 17.19 -5.88 0.43
C GLY A 332 17.76 -5.06 1.58
N GLU A 333 17.91 -3.76 1.35
CA GLU A 333 18.56 -2.79 2.23
C GLU A 333 17.90 -2.68 3.62
N LEU A 334 16.62 -3.07 3.73
CA LEU A 334 15.90 -3.06 4.99
C LEU A 334 16.07 -4.35 5.83
N LEU A 335 16.83 -5.35 5.35
CA LEU A 335 17.03 -6.58 6.10
C LEU A 335 17.64 -6.34 7.50
N PRO A 336 18.74 -5.57 7.65
CA PRO A 336 19.31 -5.28 8.97
C PRO A 336 18.30 -4.61 9.90
N TYR A 337 17.58 -3.63 9.37
CA TYR A 337 16.56 -2.90 10.11
C TYR A 337 15.42 -3.81 10.59
N HIS A 338 14.90 -4.66 9.72
CA HIS A 338 13.84 -5.60 10.07
C HIS A 338 14.29 -6.63 11.09
N ALA A 339 15.49 -7.21 10.93
CA ALA A 339 16.02 -8.19 11.87
C ALA A 339 16.21 -7.59 13.28
N ASP A 340 16.81 -6.39 13.35
CA ASP A 340 16.99 -5.68 14.61
C ASP A 340 15.65 -5.37 15.29
N LYS A 341 14.71 -4.75 14.58
CA LYS A 341 13.43 -4.33 15.16
C LYS A 341 12.53 -5.50 15.57
N VAL A 342 12.49 -6.58 14.78
CA VAL A 342 11.74 -7.79 15.18
C VAL A 342 12.33 -8.38 16.45
N SER A 343 13.65 -8.43 16.56
CA SER A 343 14.31 -8.94 17.76
C SER A 343 14.11 -8.03 18.97
N GLN A 344 14.25 -6.73 18.80
CA GLN A 344 14.06 -5.76 19.87
C GLN A 344 12.61 -5.79 20.39
N TRP A 345 11.64 -5.57 19.48
CA TRP A 345 10.24 -5.47 19.87
C TRP A 345 9.62 -6.83 20.21
N GLY A 346 10.13 -7.91 19.65
CA GLY A 346 9.76 -9.26 20.09
C GLY A 346 10.03 -9.43 21.60
N ARG A 347 11.25 -9.08 22.08
CA ARG A 347 11.57 -9.12 23.51
C ARG A 347 10.72 -8.17 24.34
N GLU A 348 10.49 -6.94 23.89
CA GLU A 348 9.66 -5.96 24.59
C GLU A 348 8.19 -6.42 24.71
N LEU A 349 7.71 -7.24 23.77
CA LEU A 349 6.37 -7.81 23.73
C LEU A 349 6.27 -9.19 24.42
N GLY A 350 7.37 -9.67 25.01
CA GLY A 350 7.40 -10.95 25.73
C GLY A 350 7.44 -12.19 24.80
N LEU A 351 7.93 -12.05 23.58
CA LEU A 351 8.08 -13.15 22.62
C LEU A 351 9.48 -13.75 22.61
#